data_1a7765659b3e7b0a31e4fd7fe74ff413
#
_entry.id   1a7765659b3e7b0a31e4fd7fe74ff413
#
_cell.length_a   1.000
_cell.length_b   1.000
_cell.length_c   1.000
_cell.angle_alpha   90.00
_cell.angle_beta   90.00
_cell.angle_gamma   90.00
#
_symmetry.space_group_name_H-M   'P 1'
#
loop_
_entity.id
_entity.type
_entity.pdbx_description
1 polymer ?
#
loop_
_entity_poly.entity_id
_entity_poly.type
_entity_poly.pdbx_seq_one_letter_code
_entity_poly.pdbx_strand_id
1 'polypeptide(L)'
;MANLVKVLADIGEACLENEKQLKNTIYKYDNVKAFLCDIDTKRIEPCINIDKEAFIVCRSGNSGSSPLLYPVAYCSDSASMVKDIIKGLKKMLSFFKEDEIVANPILTRLSTIDESFFDSIKDQMDSLQIDKKEVGFFTLSYQDKPISAYFTKIFDDFLEGEQKEEAYGYDMITNKQGVGGDAELSFCSVNELPDSLKDSEKSRVFPLSQESAKKVSLGWKAIETKLSANFYGMKLAILPTLLDKNLDLRDVIDILKDGAKGKIHDIEFAEEIVLDLFLQSTAEAEAKMPILNTLLFYEVSNSARIVKMTIDDVLPSYISHLSHLLIDSHVKTFFTKLEKKKKGKDQESEESKVLFLQSLFPDRLELMHFLLSRTKYKTSTMIEKFADLITQRDTFKKEPFEWTKYFYGFYSDRTPVALERFADFFNELDLLNDKILIKRRKTLTKFEKDQIKDMVKSHEFLSGNATLESAYLLGMLSAAVVNWQYGALEKSSFGKWLDRAGTINRDKLSYITRKADEAIRKTKAAKGTNTNIENIRSCLLDVLELSLVSKKVETSSNITIAFALGGNDFVKINKKIKNNEGEQDA
;
A
#
# COMPACT_ATOMS: atom_id res chain seq x y z
N MET A 1 4.05 -11.27 19.60
CA MET A 1 2.63 -11.19 20.00
C MET A 1 2.41 -10.63 21.40
N ALA A 2 3.16 -11.05 22.45
CA ALA A 2 3.01 -10.46 23.78
C ALA A 2 3.20 -8.93 23.81
N ASN A 3 4.12 -8.39 23.03
CA ASN A 3 4.33 -6.95 22.90
C ASN A 3 3.14 -6.26 22.23
N LEU A 4 2.56 -6.83 21.19
CA LEU A 4 1.38 -6.27 20.50
C LEU A 4 0.18 -6.12 21.45
N VAL A 5 -0.12 -7.14 22.25
CA VAL A 5 -1.26 -7.10 23.20
C VAL A 5 -1.06 -6.00 24.25
N LYS A 6 0.18 -5.81 24.71
CA LYS A 6 0.50 -4.73 25.66
C LYS A 6 0.33 -3.34 25.02
N VAL A 7 0.86 -3.14 23.81
CA VAL A 7 0.69 -1.87 23.08
C VAL A 7 -0.78 -1.56 22.85
N LEU A 8 -1.59 -2.57 22.51
CA LEU A 8 -3.04 -2.41 22.39
C LEU A 8 -3.69 -1.97 23.69
N ALA A 9 -3.28 -2.55 24.84
CA ALA A 9 -3.80 -2.17 26.14
C ALA A 9 -3.44 -0.74 26.51
N ASP A 10 -2.20 -0.31 26.25
CA ASP A 10 -1.73 1.06 26.52
C ASP A 10 -2.51 2.09 25.66
N ILE A 11 -2.72 1.81 24.37
CA ILE A 11 -3.57 2.63 23.48
C ILE A 11 -5.02 2.66 23.98
N GLY A 12 -5.56 1.51 24.41
CA GLY A 12 -6.92 1.42 24.94
C GLY A 12 -7.09 2.20 26.22
N GLU A 13 -6.11 2.18 27.12
CA GLU A 13 -6.11 2.98 28.33
C GLU A 13 -6.11 4.48 28.02
N ALA A 14 -5.29 4.91 27.08
CA ALA A 14 -5.29 6.29 26.59
C ALA A 14 -6.63 6.71 25.96
N CYS A 15 -7.42 5.77 25.48
CA CYS A 15 -8.72 6.01 24.83
C CYS A 15 -9.94 5.80 25.73
N LEU A 16 -9.78 5.39 27.01
CA LEU A 16 -10.91 5.06 27.90
C LEU A 16 -11.95 6.18 28.02
N GLU A 17 -11.53 7.43 28.11
CA GLU A 17 -12.45 8.58 28.20
C GLU A 17 -13.31 8.76 26.93
N ASN A 18 -12.88 8.21 25.82
CA ASN A 18 -13.57 8.25 24.54
C ASN A 18 -14.29 6.92 24.21
N GLU A 19 -14.49 6.03 25.19
CA GLU A 19 -15.07 4.70 24.99
C GLU A 19 -16.42 4.76 24.24
N LYS A 20 -17.30 5.67 24.65
CA LYS A 20 -18.60 5.88 23.99
C LYS A 20 -18.43 6.22 22.50
N GLN A 21 -17.51 7.09 22.17
CA GLN A 21 -17.22 7.48 20.79
C GLN A 21 -16.63 6.32 19.96
N LEU A 22 -15.72 5.55 20.55
CA LEU A 22 -15.10 4.41 19.88
C LEU A 22 -16.09 3.27 19.60
N LYS A 23 -17.05 3.04 20.49
CA LYS A 23 -18.10 2.01 20.32
C LYS A 23 -19.27 2.50 19.46
N ASN A 24 -19.53 3.80 19.40
CA ASN A 24 -20.57 4.37 18.53
C ASN A 24 -20.03 4.59 17.12
N THR A 25 -20.49 3.79 16.17
CA THR A 25 -19.98 3.78 14.78
C THR A 25 -20.17 5.10 14.05
N ILE A 26 -21.11 5.97 14.46
CA ILE A 26 -21.33 7.27 13.79
C ILE A 26 -20.10 8.18 13.85
N TYR A 27 -19.26 8.06 14.88
CA TYR A 27 -18.03 8.82 15.01
C TYR A 27 -16.93 8.43 14.02
N LYS A 28 -17.11 7.28 13.35
CA LYS A 28 -16.18 6.84 12.29
C LYS A 28 -16.25 7.72 11.04
N TYR A 29 -17.32 8.47 10.87
CA TYR A 29 -17.60 9.21 9.64
C TYR A 29 -17.67 10.70 9.90
N ASP A 30 -16.99 11.50 9.06
CA ASP A 30 -17.01 12.95 9.12
C ASP A 30 -18.28 13.51 8.45
N ASN A 31 -18.68 12.95 7.32
CA ASN A 31 -19.87 13.37 6.56
C ASN A 31 -21.01 12.36 6.77
N VAL A 32 -21.89 12.68 7.70
CA VAL A 32 -23.05 11.84 8.03
C VAL A 32 -24.32 12.57 7.67
N LYS A 33 -25.24 11.84 7.05
CA LYS A 33 -26.63 12.25 6.84
C LYS A 33 -27.54 11.27 7.56
N ALA A 34 -28.43 11.78 8.39
CA ALA A 34 -29.37 10.94 9.12
C ALA A 34 -30.82 11.29 8.77
N PHE A 35 -31.67 10.28 8.76
CA PHE A 35 -33.10 10.39 8.52
C PHE A 35 -33.86 9.79 9.71
N LEU A 36 -34.81 10.55 10.22
CA LEU A 36 -35.67 10.20 11.35
C LEU A 36 -37.03 9.83 10.82
N CYS A 37 -37.53 8.63 11.19
CA CYS A 37 -38.91 8.21 10.92
C CYS A 37 -39.69 8.28 12.22
N ASP A 38 -40.58 9.24 12.34
CA ASP A 38 -41.42 9.41 13.51
C ASP A 38 -42.45 8.25 13.63
N ILE A 39 -42.48 7.62 14.81
CA ILE A 39 -43.29 6.41 15.05
C ILE A 39 -44.78 6.66 15.07
N ASP A 40 -45.24 7.91 15.31
CA ASP A 40 -46.66 8.28 15.34
C ASP A 40 -47.16 8.72 13.96
N THR A 41 -46.42 9.62 13.30
CA THR A 41 -46.85 10.24 12.04
C THR A 41 -46.39 9.48 10.81
N LYS A 42 -45.44 8.55 10.94
CA LYS A 42 -44.75 7.85 9.83
C LYS A 42 -44.10 8.80 8.81
N ARG A 43 -43.74 9.99 9.24
CA ARG A 43 -42.99 10.95 8.37
C ARG A 43 -41.52 10.69 8.48
N ILE A 44 -40.82 10.79 7.33
CA ILE A 44 -39.37 10.69 7.26
C ILE A 44 -38.84 12.10 7.04
N GLU A 45 -38.02 12.57 7.97
CA GLU A 45 -37.40 13.89 7.89
C GLU A 45 -35.87 13.80 8.05
N PRO A 46 -35.11 14.67 7.32
CA PRO A 46 -33.67 14.72 7.51
C PRO A 46 -33.34 15.34 8.87
N CYS A 47 -32.42 14.73 9.60
CA CYS A 47 -31.90 15.28 10.84
C CYS A 47 -30.90 16.41 10.53
N ILE A 48 -31.24 17.65 10.79
CA ILE A 48 -30.43 18.83 10.46
C ILE A 48 -29.19 18.93 11.36
N ASN A 49 -29.36 18.65 12.67
CA ASN A 49 -28.28 18.69 13.64
C ASN A 49 -28.15 17.30 14.29
N ILE A 50 -27.16 16.52 13.85
CA ILE A 50 -26.93 15.19 14.39
C ILE A 50 -26.12 15.30 15.68
N ASP A 51 -26.79 15.12 16.80
CA ASP A 51 -26.12 14.84 18.07
C ASP A 51 -25.58 13.41 18.04
N LYS A 52 -24.28 13.26 17.80
CA LYS A 52 -23.64 11.94 17.67
C LYS A 52 -23.64 11.13 18.97
N GLU A 53 -23.78 11.77 20.11
CA GLU A 53 -23.90 11.06 21.40
C GLU A 53 -25.29 10.48 21.60
N ALA A 54 -26.32 11.18 21.17
CA ALA A 54 -27.71 10.71 21.22
C ALA A 54 -28.04 9.73 20.09
N PHE A 55 -27.38 9.85 18.94
CA PHE A 55 -27.58 8.99 17.77
C PHE A 55 -26.64 7.78 17.81
N ILE A 56 -26.97 6.78 18.61
CA ILE A 56 -26.12 5.63 18.87
C ILE A 56 -26.28 4.56 17.79
N VAL A 57 -25.20 4.27 17.07
CA VAL A 57 -25.10 3.19 16.06
C VAL A 57 -24.09 2.15 16.54
N CYS A 58 -24.53 1.21 17.34
CA CYS A 58 -23.69 0.17 17.93
C CYS A 58 -24.32 -1.22 17.77
N ARG A 59 -23.48 -2.24 17.51
CA ARG A 59 -23.92 -3.64 17.40
C ARG A 59 -23.72 -4.37 18.72
N SER A 60 -24.57 -5.38 18.99
CA SER A 60 -24.50 -6.19 20.21
C SER A 60 -23.39 -7.26 20.22
N GLY A 61 -22.56 -7.33 19.18
CA GLY A 61 -21.48 -8.31 19.08
C GLY A 61 -20.52 -7.94 17.96
N ASN A 62 -19.42 -8.70 17.84
CA ASN A 62 -18.34 -8.41 16.89
C ASN A 62 -18.62 -8.80 15.45
N SER A 63 -19.55 -9.72 15.19
CA SER A 63 -19.87 -10.14 13.84
C SER A 63 -20.68 -9.08 13.10
N GLY A 64 -20.43 -8.90 11.81
CA GLY A 64 -21.24 -8.02 10.96
C GLY A 64 -22.73 -8.40 10.89
N SER A 65 -23.06 -9.63 11.27
CA SER A 65 -24.44 -10.14 11.36
C SER A 65 -25.13 -9.85 12.69
N SER A 66 -24.41 -9.38 13.73
CA SER A 66 -25.01 -9.04 15.02
C SER A 66 -25.97 -7.86 14.89
N PRO A 67 -27.14 -7.91 15.55
CA PRO A 67 -28.12 -6.83 15.46
C PRO A 67 -27.57 -5.56 16.12
N LEU A 68 -28.01 -4.42 15.60
CA LEU A 68 -27.80 -3.12 16.22
C LEU A 68 -28.49 -3.07 17.60
N LEU A 69 -27.95 -2.30 18.54
CA LEU A 69 -28.55 -2.13 19.86
C LEU A 69 -29.88 -1.35 19.81
N TYR A 70 -30.01 -0.50 18.79
CA TYR A 70 -31.18 0.36 18.56
C TYR A 70 -31.72 0.17 17.14
N PRO A 71 -32.95 0.60 16.86
CA PRO A 71 -33.56 0.53 15.53
C PRO A 71 -32.92 1.53 14.57
N VAL A 72 -31.72 1.24 14.15
CA VAL A 72 -30.90 2.05 13.21
C VAL A 72 -30.46 1.19 12.05
N ALA A 73 -30.45 1.72 10.83
CA ALA A 73 -29.94 1.07 9.64
C ALA A 73 -29.02 2.00 8.85
N TYR A 74 -28.09 1.44 8.07
CA TYR A 74 -27.46 2.18 6.99
C TYR A 74 -28.46 2.40 5.86
N CYS A 75 -28.48 3.60 5.28
CA CYS A 75 -29.31 3.86 4.11
C CYS A 75 -28.86 3.01 2.92
N SER A 76 -29.78 2.18 2.46
CA SER A 76 -29.63 1.26 1.34
C SER A 76 -31.00 1.04 0.68
N ASP A 77 -31.27 -0.12 0.09
CA ASP A 77 -32.62 -0.47 -0.32
C ASP A 77 -33.57 -0.62 0.90
N SER A 78 -34.82 -0.30 0.72
CA SER A 78 -35.83 -0.29 1.80
C SER A 78 -35.96 -1.65 2.51
N ALA A 79 -35.83 -2.77 1.79
CA ALA A 79 -35.95 -4.10 2.36
C ALA A 79 -34.81 -4.40 3.35
N SER A 80 -33.60 -4.03 3.00
CA SER A 80 -32.41 -4.16 3.87
C SER A 80 -32.54 -3.25 5.10
N MET A 81 -32.95 -2.00 4.90
CA MET A 81 -33.17 -1.06 6.00
C MET A 81 -34.23 -1.57 7.00
N VAL A 82 -35.37 -2.02 6.51
CA VAL A 82 -36.45 -2.57 7.36
C VAL A 82 -35.95 -3.76 8.16
N LYS A 83 -35.25 -4.69 7.53
CA LYS A 83 -34.67 -5.86 8.21
C LYS A 83 -33.73 -5.46 9.36
N ASP A 84 -32.84 -4.48 9.13
CA ASP A 84 -31.92 -4.03 10.16
C ASP A 84 -32.62 -3.25 11.28
N ILE A 85 -33.59 -2.40 10.97
CA ILE A 85 -34.41 -1.70 11.95
C ILE A 85 -35.17 -2.70 12.85
N ILE A 86 -35.87 -3.69 12.26
CA ILE A 86 -36.60 -4.69 13.03
C ILE A 86 -35.68 -5.53 13.92
N LYS A 87 -34.49 -5.90 13.42
CA LYS A 87 -33.49 -6.60 14.24
C LYS A 87 -33.01 -5.74 15.41
N GLY A 88 -32.66 -4.47 15.16
CA GLY A 88 -32.27 -3.53 16.20
C GLY A 88 -33.36 -3.29 17.22
N LEU A 89 -34.63 -3.15 16.76
CA LEU A 89 -35.80 -2.98 17.62
C LEU A 89 -36.00 -4.19 18.53
N LYS A 90 -36.02 -5.41 17.98
CA LYS A 90 -36.12 -6.64 18.77
C LYS A 90 -35.01 -6.76 19.81
N LYS A 91 -33.76 -6.40 19.42
CA LYS A 91 -32.61 -6.40 20.34
C LYS A 91 -32.79 -5.38 21.46
N MET A 92 -33.18 -4.16 21.11
CA MET A 92 -33.44 -3.11 22.11
C MET A 92 -34.56 -3.53 23.10
N LEU A 93 -35.66 -4.03 22.60
CA LEU A 93 -36.80 -4.47 23.45
C LEU A 93 -36.41 -5.63 24.37
N SER A 94 -35.47 -6.49 23.98
CA SER A 94 -35.00 -7.61 24.83
C SER A 94 -34.24 -7.17 26.10
N PHE A 95 -33.89 -5.91 26.24
CA PHE A 95 -33.33 -5.36 27.48
C PHE A 95 -34.40 -4.98 28.54
N PHE A 96 -35.66 -5.00 28.16
CA PHE A 96 -36.77 -4.61 29.04
C PHE A 96 -37.67 -5.81 29.39
N LYS A 97 -38.20 -5.80 30.60
CA LYS A 97 -39.23 -6.76 31.01
C LYS A 97 -40.62 -6.36 30.46
N GLU A 98 -41.55 -7.30 30.40
CA GLU A 98 -42.90 -7.04 29.87
C GLU A 98 -43.62 -5.93 30.63
N ASP A 99 -43.49 -5.89 31.96
CA ASP A 99 -44.07 -4.85 32.79
C ASP A 99 -43.48 -3.46 32.54
N GLU A 100 -42.18 -3.39 32.25
CA GLU A 100 -41.50 -2.14 31.89
C GLU A 100 -41.93 -1.65 30.49
N ILE A 101 -42.16 -2.56 29.56
CA ILE A 101 -42.65 -2.24 28.21
C ILE A 101 -44.06 -1.65 28.30
N VAL A 102 -44.94 -2.26 29.09
CA VAL A 102 -46.29 -1.78 29.27
C VAL A 102 -46.36 -0.45 30.02
N ALA A 103 -45.48 -0.25 30.98
CA ALA A 103 -45.42 1.00 31.78
C ALA A 103 -44.90 2.20 30.99
N ASN A 104 -44.11 2.00 29.92
CA ASN A 104 -43.50 3.08 29.14
C ASN A 104 -44.23 3.28 27.80
N PRO A 105 -44.89 4.44 27.59
CA PRO A 105 -45.66 4.69 26.35
C PRO A 105 -44.86 4.56 25.06
N ILE A 106 -43.54 4.89 25.07
CA ILE A 106 -42.67 4.77 23.90
C ILE A 106 -42.41 3.29 23.63
N LEU A 107 -42.05 2.50 24.64
CA LEU A 107 -41.77 1.07 24.48
C LEU A 107 -43.03 0.31 24.04
N THR A 108 -44.21 0.66 24.58
CA THR A 108 -45.50 0.08 24.16
C THR A 108 -45.72 0.30 22.66
N ARG A 109 -45.49 1.50 22.13
CA ARG A 109 -45.60 1.80 20.69
C ARG A 109 -44.57 1.04 19.87
N LEU A 110 -43.31 1.05 20.32
CA LEU A 110 -42.23 0.34 19.62
C LEU A 110 -42.47 -1.17 19.55
N SER A 111 -43.10 -1.77 20.58
CA SER A 111 -43.40 -3.21 20.59
C SER A 111 -44.47 -3.61 19.55
N THR A 112 -45.25 -2.67 19.02
CA THR A 112 -46.26 -2.91 17.98
C THR A 112 -45.71 -2.72 16.56
N ILE A 113 -44.48 -2.26 16.41
CA ILE A 113 -43.86 -2.04 15.09
C ILE A 113 -43.35 -3.37 14.53
N ASP A 114 -43.87 -3.73 13.36
CA ASP A 114 -43.46 -4.87 12.55
C ASP A 114 -43.17 -4.42 11.10
N GLU A 115 -42.97 -5.36 10.20
CA GLU A 115 -42.67 -5.06 8.79
C GLU A 115 -43.81 -4.28 8.12
N SER A 116 -45.05 -4.50 8.49
CA SER A 116 -46.23 -3.81 7.93
C SER A 116 -46.25 -2.29 8.23
N PHE A 117 -45.61 -1.87 9.31
CA PHE A 117 -45.44 -0.45 9.63
C PHE A 117 -44.75 0.30 8.49
N PHE A 118 -43.82 -0.34 7.83
CA PHE A 118 -42.99 0.28 6.77
C PHE A 118 -43.62 0.24 5.39
N ASP A 119 -44.67 -0.57 5.15
CA ASP A 119 -45.33 -0.69 3.84
C ASP A 119 -45.80 0.66 3.30
N SER A 120 -46.33 1.53 4.18
CA SER A 120 -46.85 2.85 3.79
C SER A 120 -45.76 3.91 3.51
N ILE A 121 -44.50 3.65 3.89
CA ILE A 121 -43.38 4.60 3.74
C ILE A 121 -42.23 4.06 2.88
N LYS A 122 -42.41 2.88 2.30
CA LYS A 122 -41.38 2.19 1.52
C LYS A 122 -40.88 3.04 0.36
N ASP A 123 -41.78 3.66 -0.40
CA ASP A 123 -41.40 4.55 -1.53
C ASP A 123 -40.61 5.78 -1.06
N GLN A 124 -40.92 6.29 0.14
CA GLN A 124 -40.17 7.39 0.75
C GLN A 124 -38.76 6.93 1.15
N MET A 125 -38.64 5.70 1.71
CA MET A 125 -37.35 5.12 2.08
C MET A 125 -36.45 4.91 0.84
N ASP A 126 -37.01 4.41 -0.27
CA ASP A 126 -36.29 4.18 -1.52
C ASP A 126 -35.90 5.49 -2.23
N SER A 127 -36.58 6.61 -1.90
CA SER A 127 -36.28 7.94 -2.44
C SER A 127 -35.23 8.73 -1.66
N LEU A 128 -34.68 8.19 -0.57
CA LEU A 128 -33.70 8.88 0.25
C LEU A 128 -32.42 9.15 -0.54
N GLN A 129 -32.07 10.42 -0.72
CA GLN A 129 -30.89 10.84 -1.45
C GLN A 129 -29.68 11.00 -0.52
N ILE A 130 -28.63 10.26 -0.82
CA ILE A 130 -27.34 10.33 -0.13
C ILE A 130 -26.27 10.56 -1.17
N ASP A 131 -25.47 11.59 -0.97
CA ASP A 131 -24.35 11.86 -1.85
C ASP A 131 -23.27 10.78 -1.74
N LYS A 132 -22.54 10.52 -2.83
CA LYS A 132 -21.46 9.49 -2.86
C LYS A 132 -20.38 9.69 -1.80
N LYS A 133 -20.29 10.87 -1.20
CA LYS A 133 -19.31 11.24 -0.18
C LYS A 133 -19.87 11.19 1.24
N GLU A 134 -21.14 10.90 1.40
CA GLU A 134 -21.83 10.87 2.69
C GLU A 134 -22.17 9.43 3.08
N VAL A 135 -22.25 9.19 4.38
CA VAL A 135 -22.79 7.95 4.94
C VAL A 135 -24.17 8.24 5.51
N GLY A 136 -25.19 7.59 4.97
CA GLY A 136 -26.56 7.75 5.40
C GLY A 136 -26.95 6.77 6.50
N PHE A 137 -27.69 7.28 7.50
CA PHE A 137 -28.33 6.48 8.53
C PHE A 137 -29.82 6.76 8.56
N PHE A 138 -30.59 5.71 8.80
CA PHE A 138 -32.04 5.77 9.00
C PHE A 138 -32.39 5.18 10.36
N THR A 139 -33.24 5.86 11.15
CA THR A 139 -33.67 5.39 12.47
C THR A 139 -35.10 5.78 12.77
N LEU A 140 -35.70 5.08 13.73
CA LEU A 140 -36.97 5.49 14.32
C LEU A 140 -36.77 6.66 15.29
N SER A 141 -37.73 7.54 15.35
CA SER A 141 -37.77 8.71 16.23
C SER A 141 -39.11 8.88 16.92
N TYR A 142 -39.05 9.64 18.00
CA TYR A 142 -40.23 10.11 18.71
C TYR A 142 -40.01 11.57 19.10
N GLN A 143 -40.97 12.45 18.74
CA GLN A 143 -40.82 13.90 18.99
C GLN A 143 -39.48 14.46 18.52
N ASP A 144 -39.12 14.21 17.27
CA ASP A 144 -37.90 14.67 16.57
C ASP A 144 -36.56 14.20 17.17
N LYS A 145 -36.60 13.25 18.12
CA LYS A 145 -35.37 12.68 18.70
C LYS A 145 -35.24 11.20 18.32
N PRO A 146 -34.04 10.73 18.00
CA PRO A 146 -33.82 9.31 17.74
C PRO A 146 -34.16 8.48 18.98
N ILE A 147 -34.67 7.27 18.78
CA ILE A 147 -35.07 6.38 19.91
C ILE A 147 -33.88 6.11 20.85
N SER A 148 -32.66 6.04 20.34
CA SER A 148 -31.47 5.87 21.17
C SER A 148 -31.29 6.98 22.22
N ALA A 149 -31.75 8.20 21.95
CA ALA A 149 -31.67 9.32 22.90
C ALA A 149 -32.53 9.16 24.15
N TYR A 150 -33.59 8.36 24.07
CA TYR A 150 -34.49 8.08 25.21
C TYR A 150 -34.02 6.92 26.07
N PHE A 151 -33.17 6.05 25.55
CA PHE A 151 -32.74 4.80 26.18
C PHE A 151 -31.21 4.64 26.23
N THR A 152 -30.48 5.70 26.50
CA THR A 152 -29.00 5.72 26.51
C THR A 152 -28.40 4.69 27.48
N LYS A 153 -29.15 4.35 28.56
CA LYS A 153 -28.70 3.34 29.53
C LYS A 153 -28.38 1.99 28.91
N ILE A 154 -29.09 1.57 27.85
CA ILE A 154 -28.81 0.29 27.15
C ILE A 154 -27.35 0.31 26.59
N PHE A 155 -26.93 1.46 26.09
CA PHE A 155 -25.56 1.59 25.57
C PHE A 155 -24.54 1.65 26.70
N ASP A 156 -24.85 2.32 27.79
CA ASP A 156 -23.98 2.37 28.97
C ASP A 156 -23.83 0.97 29.57
N ASP A 157 -24.92 0.22 29.78
CA ASP A 157 -24.88 -1.16 30.24
C ASP A 157 -24.12 -2.09 29.29
N PHE A 158 -24.23 -1.86 27.96
CA PHE A 158 -23.45 -2.58 26.97
C PHE A 158 -21.94 -2.28 27.06
N LEU A 159 -21.56 -1.04 27.37
CA LEU A 159 -20.15 -0.65 27.55
C LEU A 159 -19.55 -1.26 28.83
N GLU A 160 -20.35 -1.33 29.88
CA GLU A 160 -19.93 -1.96 31.15
C GLU A 160 -19.71 -3.47 30.97
N GLY A 161 -20.45 -4.09 30.07
CA GLY A 161 -20.36 -5.51 29.72
C GLY A 161 -20.92 -6.43 30.82
N GLU A 162 -21.24 -7.68 30.43
CA GLU A 162 -21.53 -8.72 31.41
C GLU A 162 -20.22 -9.15 32.07
N GLN A 163 -20.12 -8.97 33.39
CA GLN A 163 -18.98 -9.48 34.17
C GLN A 163 -19.04 -11.01 34.15
N LYS A 164 -18.15 -11.63 33.41
CA LYS A 164 -17.93 -13.08 33.47
C LYS A 164 -17.02 -13.40 34.63
N GLU A 165 -17.26 -14.53 35.31
CA GLU A 165 -16.39 -15.01 36.35
C GLU A 165 -14.96 -15.21 35.82
N GLU A 166 -13.96 -14.74 36.59
CA GLU A 166 -12.56 -14.86 36.23
C GLU A 166 -12.05 -16.28 36.45
N ALA A 167 -11.31 -16.81 35.49
CA ALA A 167 -10.63 -18.08 35.62
C ALA A 167 -9.33 -17.96 36.42
N TYR A 168 -8.74 -19.10 36.81
CA TYR A 168 -7.42 -19.13 37.46
C TYR A 168 -6.31 -18.85 36.45
N GLY A 169 -5.37 -17.96 36.83
CA GLY A 169 -4.19 -17.60 36.02
C GLY A 169 -3.67 -16.21 36.34
N TYR A 170 -2.63 -15.79 35.63
CA TYR A 170 -2.07 -14.45 35.76
C TYR A 170 -2.30 -13.66 34.46
N ASP A 171 -2.81 -12.46 34.61
CA ASP A 171 -2.98 -11.53 33.50
C ASP A 171 -1.64 -11.14 32.88
N MET A 172 -1.51 -11.32 31.55
CA MET A 172 -0.24 -11.13 30.84
C MET A 172 0.20 -9.66 30.74
N ILE A 173 -0.68 -8.69 31.01
CA ILE A 173 -0.39 -7.26 30.98
C ILE A 173 -0.01 -6.76 32.38
N THR A 174 -0.84 -7.05 33.36
CA THR A 174 -0.69 -6.53 34.72
C THR A 174 0.07 -7.46 35.66
N ASN A 175 0.25 -8.73 35.28
CA ASN A 175 0.79 -9.80 36.10
C ASN A 175 0.03 -10.04 37.42
N LYS A 176 -1.23 -9.62 37.49
CA LYS A 176 -2.13 -9.89 38.62
C LYS A 176 -2.87 -11.20 38.40
N GLN A 177 -3.27 -11.85 39.48
CA GLN A 177 -4.09 -13.05 39.42
C GLN A 177 -5.51 -12.71 38.93
N GLY A 178 -6.04 -13.55 38.05
CA GLY A 178 -7.37 -13.43 37.46
C GLY A 178 -7.28 -13.30 35.94
N VAL A 179 -7.88 -14.26 35.25
CA VAL A 179 -8.00 -14.31 33.78
C VAL A 179 -9.38 -14.79 33.39
N GLY A 180 -9.78 -14.58 32.15
CA GLY A 180 -11.10 -14.96 31.63
C GLY A 180 -11.74 -13.86 30.82
N GLY A 181 -11.04 -12.70 30.70
CA GLY A 181 -11.43 -11.62 29.80
C GLY A 181 -11.30 -12.01 28.33
N ASP A 182 -12.26 -11.65 27.51
CA ASP A 182 -12.22 -11.77 26.05
C ASP A 182 -12.03 -10.40 25.40
N ALA A 183 -10.86 -10.18 24.80
CA ALA A 183 -10.55 -8.94 24.09
C ALA A 183 -11.27 -8.82 22.74
N GLU A 184 -12.04 -9.83 22.33
CA GLU A 184 -12.79 -9.84 21.07
C GLU A 184 -11.92 -9.51 19.84
N LEU A 185 -10.64 -9.87 19.88
CA LEU A 185 -9.72 -9.64 18.77
C LEU A 185 -10.01 -10.61 17.63
N SER A 186 -10.43 -10.07 16.49
CA SER A 186 -10.79 -10.87 15.33
C SER A 186 -9.64 -11.67 14.72
N PHE A 187 -8.39 -11.29 14.96
CA PHE A 187 -7.20 -12.06 14.56
C PHE A 187 -6.76 -13.11 15.59
N CYS A 188 -7.45 -13.18 16.72
CA CYS A 188 -7.30 -14.19 17.76
C CYS A 188 -8.58 -15.04 17.86
N SER A 189 -9.33 -15.17 16.77
CA SER A 189 -10.57 -15.94 16.78
C SER A 189 -10.27 -17.43 16.98
N VAL A 190 -11.18 -18.12 17.63
CA VAL A 190 -11.08 -19.56 17.92
C VAL A 190 -10.90 -20.40 16.66
N ASN A 191 -11.44 -19.95 15.54
CA ASN A 191 -11.34 -20.64 14.25
C ASN A 191 -9.91 -20.66 13.67
N GLU A 192 -9.03 -19.84 14.19
CA GLU A 192 -7.62 -19.76 13.76
C GLU A 192 -6.66 -20.41 14.78
N LEU A 193 -7.18 -20.88 15.92
CA LEU A 193 -6.39 -21.60 16.90
C LEU A 193 -6.23 -23.06 16.45
N PRO A 194 -5.12 -23.74 16.82
CA PRO A 194 -4.96 -25.17 16.61
C PRO A 194 -6.15 -25.95 17.18
N ASP A 195 -6.57 -27.04 16.53
CA ASP A 195 -7.70 -27.89 16.94
C ASP A 195 -7.63 -28.41 18.40
N SER A 196 -6.43 -28.35 19.00
CA SER A 196 -6.21 -28.68 20.40
C SER A 196 -6.67 -27.61 21.40
N LEU A 197 -6.99 -26.40 20.94
CA LEU A 197 -7.39 -25.26 21.77
C LEU A 197 -8.88 -24.97 21.54
N LYS A 198 -9.72 -25.47 22.43
CA LYS A 198 -11.17 -25.17 22.43
C LYS A 198 -11.45 -23.76 22.96
N ASP A 199 -12.64 -23.23 22.72
CA ASP A 199 -13.10 -21.94 23.23
C ASP A 199 -12.85 -21.74 24.72
N SER A 200 -13.03 -22.80 25.52
CA SER A 200 -12.77 -22.78 26.97
C SER A 200 -11.30 -22.59 27.34
N GLU A 201 -10.38 -22.68 26.39
CA GLU A 201 -8.94 -22.56 26.63
C GLU A 201 -8.32 -21.29 26.03
N LYS A 202 -9.15 -20.38 25.50
CA LYS A 202 -8.72 -19.09 24.94
C LYS A 202 -7.94 -18.27 25.96
N SER A 203 -8.31 -18.32 27.23
CA SER A 203 -7.60 -17.70 28.34
C SER A 203 -6.18 -18.24 28.58
N ARG A 204 -5.84 -19.42 28.04
CA ARG A 204 -4.46 -19.95 28.10
C ARG A 204 -3.56 -19.37 27.02
N VAL A 205 -4.12 -18.98 25.89
CA VAL A 205 -3.36 -18.35 24.79
C VAL A 205 -3.19 -16.87 25.04
N PHE A 206 -4.26 -16.23 25.51
CA PHE A 206 -4.30 -14.81 25.86
C PHE A 206 -4.87 -14.64 27.27
N PRO A 207 -4.04 -14.87 28.31
CA PRO A 207 -4.48 -14.76 29.70
C PRO A 207 -4.68 -13.28 30.05
N LEU A 208 -5.90 -12.79 29.91
CA LEU A 208 -6.28 -11.40 30.20
C LEU A 208 -7.36 -11.38 31.29
N SER A 209 -7.25 -10.44 32.21
CA SER A 209 -8.35 -10.07 33.09
C SER A 209 -9.44 -9.35 32.28
N GLN A 210 -10.62 -9.17 32.86
CA GLN A 210 -11.72 -8.42 32.24
C GLN A 210 -11.29 -6.98 31.90
N GLU A 211 -10.60 -6.33 32.82
CA GLU A 211 -10.09 -4.96 32.66
C GLU A 211 -9.06 -4.88 31.50
N SER A 212 -8.09 -5.79 31.48
CA SER A 212 -7.08 -5.84 30.43
C SER A 212 -7.68 -6.17 29.08
N ALA A 213 -8.64 -7.10 29.01
CA ALA A 213 -9.36 -7.44 27.79
C ALA A 213 -10.14 -6.23 27.24
N LYS A 214 -10.81 -5.48 28.11
CA LYS A 214 -11.49 -4.24 27.72
C LYS A 214 -10.51 -3.22 27.13
N LYS A 215 -9.38 -2.98 27.78
CA LYS A 215 -8.34 -2.06 27.27
C LYS A 215 -7.81 -2.51 25.92
N VAL A 216 -7.51 -3.79 25.74
CA VAL A 216 -7.03 -4.34 24.47
C VAL A 216 -8.08 -4.18 23.36
N SER A 217 -9.35 -4.46 23.65
CA SER A 217 -10.45 -4.27 22.70
C SER A 217 -10.61 -2.81 22.28
N LEU A 218 -10.56 -1.88 23.23
CA LEU A 218 -10.61 -0.44 22.95
C LEU A 218 -9.43 0.04 22.13
N GLY A 219 -8.22 -0.43 22.47
CA GLY A 219 -7.02 -0.10 21.71
C GLY A 219 -7.11 -0.56 20.26
N TRP A 220 -7.58 -1.80 20.04
CA TRP A 220 -7.82 -2.30 18.70
C TRP A 220 -8.85 -1.45 17.94
N LYS A 221 -9.94 -1.08 18.62
CA LYS A 221 -10.98 -0.22 18.03
C LYS A 221 -10.44 1.17 17.68
N ALA A 222 -9.60 1.74 18.54
CA ALA A 222 -8.94 3.01 18.27
C ALA A 222 -8.03 2.93 17.03
N ILE A 223 -7.26 1.84 16.90
CA ILE A 223 -6.43 1.60 15.73
C ILE A 223 -7.27 1.52 14.47
N GLU A 224 -8.33 0.70 14.44
CA GLU A 224 -9.18 0.56 13.26
C GLU A 224 -9.85 1.87 12.83
N THR A 225 -10.19 2.73 13.79
CA THR A 225 -10.94 3.96 13.52
C THR A 225 -10.08 5.19 13.33
N LYS A 226 -8.91 5.24 13.98
CA LYS A 226 -8.06 6.45 14.01
C LYS A 226 -6.69 6.26 13.37
N LEU A 227 -6.09 5.07 13.49
CA LEU A 227 -4.68 4.83 13.18
C LEU A 227 -4.46 3.82 12.04
N SER A 228 -5.48 3.55 11.24
CA SER A 228 -5.38 2.63 10.10
C SER A 228 -5.65 3.33 8.79
N ALA A 229 -4.84 3.00 7.79
CA ALA A 229 -4.98 3.46 6.41
C ALA A 229 -5.12 2.28 5.44
N ASN A 230 -5.58 2.56 4.22
CA ASN A 230 -5.56 1.57 3.15
C ASN A 230 -4.16 1.50 2.55
N PHE A 231 -3.69 0.27 2.28
CA PHE A 231 -2.39 0.01 1.70
C PHE A 231 -2.51 -1.13 0.69
N TYR A 232 -2.65 -0.81 -0.58
CA TYR A 232 -2.71 -1.77 -1.71
C TYR A 232 -3.61 -2.99 -1.46
N GLY A 233 -4.87 -2.73 -1.09
CA GLY A 233 -5.86 -3.78 -0.80
C GLY A 233 -5.78 -4.39 0.60
N MET A 234 -4.81 -3.98 1.40
CA MET A 234 -4.67 -4.31 2.83
C MET A 234 -4.92 -3.08 3.70
N LYS A 235 -4.84 -3.25 5.00
CA LYS A 235 -4.76 -2.17 5.98
C LYS A 235 -3.35 -2.09 6.55
N LEU A 236 -2.86 -0.87 6.72
CA LEU A 236 -1.69 -0.55 7.51
C LEU A 236 -2.15 0.16 8.77
N ALA A 237 -1.80 -0.39 9.93
CA ALA A 237 -2.03 0.25 11.22
C ALA A 237 -0.70 0.68 11.85
N ILE A 238 -0.69 1.85 12.48
CA ILE A 238 0.43 2.36 13.26
C ILE A 238 0.09 2.26 14.74
N LEU A 239 0.93 1.57 15.49
CA LEU A 239 0.78 1.35 16.92
C LEU A 239 1.91 2.09 17.65
N PRO A 240 1.67 3.31 18.14
CA PRO A 240 2.69 4.08 18.86
C PRO A 240 2.93 3.52 20.25
N THR A 241 4.18 3.52 20.67
CA THR A 241 4.64 3.20 22.03
C THR A 241 5.52 4.33 22.52
N LEU A 242 5.20 4.89 23.68
CA LEU A 242 6.02 5.95 24.29
C LEU A 242 7.30 5.38 24.90
N LEU A 243 8.43 6.01 24.61
CA LEU A 243 9.71 5.75 25.25
C LEU A 243 9.82 6.49 26.60
N ASP A 244 9.13 7.62 26.74
CA ASP A 244 9.03 8.37 27.98
C ASP A 244 7.63 8.22 28.59
N LYS A 245 7.56 7.66 29.79
CA LYS A 245 6.31 7.41 30.52
C LYS A 245 5.64 8.67 31.07
N ASN A 246 6.32 9.81 31.06
CA ASN A 246 5.75 11.08 31.50
C ASN A 246 4.92 11.77 30.42
N LEU A 247 4.93 11.24 29.19
CA LEU A 247 4.19 11.79 28.06
C LEU A 247 2.81 11.14 27.94
N ASP A 248 1.84 11.90 27.45
CA ASP A 248 0.48 11.39 27.22
C ASP A 248 0.37 10.75 25.82
N LEU A 249 0.04 9.47 25.79
CA LEU A 249 -0.17 8.73 24.56
C LEU A 249 -1.37 9.25 23.74
N ARG A 250 -2.33 9.93 24.39
CA ARG A 250 -3.50 10.55 23.70
C ARG A 250 -3.06 11.61 22.71
N ASP A 251 -2.12 12.47 23.12
CA ASP A 251 -1.61 13.55 22.26
C ASP A 251 -0.96 12.97 20.99
N VAL A 252 -0.21 11.88 21.15
CA VAL A 252 0.38 11.15 20.00
C VAL A 252 -0.70 10.56 19.10
N ILE A 253 -1.72 9.92 19.66
CA ILE A 253 -2.83 9.34 18.90
C ILE A 253 -3.58 10.44 18.13
N ASP A 254 -3.81 11.59 18.71
CA ASP A 254 -4.53 12.69 18.05
C ASP A 254 -3.71 13.32 16.93
N ILE A 255 -2.39 13.45 17.07
CA ILE A 255 -1.49 13.89 16.00
C ILE A 255 -1.53 12.88 14.82
N LEU A 256 -1.37 11.60 15.11
CA LEU A 256 -1.38 10.55 14.08
C LEU A 256 -2.73 10.43 13.37
N LYS A 257 -3.84 10.62 14.10
CA LYS A 257 -5.19 10.64 13.53
C LYS A 257 -5.39 11.74 12.49
N ASP A 258 -4.85 12.92 12.72
CA ASP A 258 -5.00 14.05 11.80
C ASP A 258 -4.22 13.83 10.51
N GLY A 259 -3.05 13.18 10.60
CA GLY A 259 -2.30 12.73 9.43
C GLY A 259 -3.05 11.68 8.59
N ALA A 260 -3.78 10.77 9.24
CA ALA A 260 -4.57 9.73 8.57
C ALA A 260 -5.81 10.25 7.82
N LYS A 261 -6.30 11.43 8.16
CA LYS A 261 -7.50 12.06 7.57
C LYS A 261 -7.27 12.82 6.26
N GLY A 262 -6.10 12.74 5.64
CA GLY A 262 -5.80 13.42 4.39
C GLY A 262 -6.92 13.25 3.33
N LYS A 263 -7.23 14.30 2.59
CA LYS A 263 -8.32 14.37 1.61
C LYS A 263 -8.15 13.34 0.50
N ILE A 264 -8.84 12.22 0.62
CA ILE A 264 -8.74 11.08 -0.28
C ILE A 264 -9.94 11.09 -1.22
N HIS A 265 -9.74 11.45 -2.48
CA HIS A 265 -10.82 11.45 -3.48
C HIS A 265 -10.71 10.37 -4.57
N ASP A 266 -9.55 9.76 -4.74
CA ASP A 266 -9.35 8.65 -5.68
C ASP A 266 -8.61 7.49 -5.00
N ILE A 267 -9.19 6.29 -5.05
CA ILE A 267 -8.74 5.12 -4.28
C ILE A 267 -7.28 4.74 -4.59
N GLU A 268 -6.85 4.81 -5.85
CA GLU A 268 -5.47 4.44 -6.23
C GLU A 268 -4.44 5.53 -5.87
N PHE A 269 -4.83 6.79 -5.91
CA PHE A 269 -3.99 7.94 -5.53
C PHE A 269 -3.93 8.10 -4.01
N ALA A 270 -5.00 7.73 -3.35
CA ALA A 270 -5.19 7.80 -1.92
C ALA A 270 -4.22 6.91 -1.13
N GLU A 271 -3.94 5.70 -1.64
CA GLU A 271 -3.08 4.74 -0.94
C GLU A 271 -1.65 5.25 -0.78
N GLU A 272 -1.12 5.95 -1.78
CA GLU A 272 0.23 6.52 -1.74
C GLU A 272 0.29 7.80 -0.89
N ILE A 273 -0.70 8.68 -1.04
CA ILE A 273 -0.77 9.92 -0.25
C ILE A 273 -0.99 9.63 1.23
N VAL A 274 -1.84 8.65 1.55
CA VAL A 274 -2.09 8.27 2.95
C VAL A 274 -0.82 7.75 3.60
N LEU A 275 -0.03 6.94 2.90
CA LEU A 275 1.25 6.49 3.43
C LEU A 275 2.21 7.67 3.65
N ASP A 276 2.33 8.58 2.70
CA ASP A 276 3.16 9.79 2.84
C ASP A 276 2.69 10.67 4.02
N LEU A 277 1.39 10.86 4.19
CA LEU A 277 0.83 11.63 5.31
C LEU A 277 1.04 10.93 6.66
N PHE A 278 0.91 9.61 6.72
CA PHE A 278 1.25 8.84 7.90
C PHE A 278 2.73 8.97 8.26
N LEU A 279 3.61 8.86 7.27
CA LEU A 279 5.04 9.01 7.46
C LEU A 279 5.39 10.42 7.96
N GLN A 280 4.80 11.46 7.39
CA GLN A 280 4.98 12.85 7.82
C GLN A 280 4.45 13.10 9.23
N SER A 281 3.23 12.64 9.54
CA SER A 281 2.64 12.79 10.88
C SER A 281 3.47 12.11 11.95
N THR A 282 3.98 10.92 11.65
CA THR A 282 4.84 10.18 12.57
C THR A 282 6.16 10.92 12.82
N ALA A 283 6.75 11.51 11.77
CA ALA A 283 7.94 12.33 11.88
C ALA A 283 7.72 13.60 12.71
N GLU A 284 6.57 14.26 12.53
CA GLU A 284 6.20 15.42 13.35
C GLU A 284 5.98 15.05 14.83
N ALA A 285 5.39 13.87 15.08
CA ALA A 285 5.21 13.37 16.45
C ALA A 285 6.54 13.11 17.14
N GLU A 286 7.55 12.54 16.45
CA GLU A 286 8.87 12.33 17.02
C GLU A 286 9.57 13.65 17.37
N ALA A 287 9.45 14.67 16.54
CA ALA A 287 10.03 15.97 16.80
C ALA A 287 9.52 16.60 18.12
N LYS A 288 8.37 16.14 18.62
CA LYS A 288 7.74 16.58 19.86
C LYS A 288 7.90 15.58 21.01
N MET A 289 7.87 14.29 20.71
CA MET A 289 7.79 13.21 21.70
C MET A 289 8.57 11.98 21.24
N PRO A 290 9.41 11.37 22.13
CA PRO A 290 10.12 10.14 21.81
C PRO A 290 9.14 8.95 21.79
N ILE A 291 8.87 8.44 20.60
CA ILE A 291 7.99 7.29 20.38
C ILE A 291 8.69 6.21 19.54
N LEU A 292 8.23 4.97 19.70
CA LEU A 292 8.48 3.87 18.78
C LEU A 292 7.15 3.46 18.11
N ASN A 293 7.20 3.05 16.87
CA ASN A 293 6.03 2.55 16.17
C ASN A 293 6.15 1.08 15.84
N THR A 294 5.09 0.32 16.09
CA THR A 294 4.88 -0.98 15.49
C THR A 294 3.94 -0.80 14.30
N LEU A 295 4.37 -1.24 13.12
CA LEU A 295 3.58 -1.22 11.89
C LEU A 295 2.95 -2.58 11.67
N LEU A 296 1.64 -2.63 11.57
CA LEU A 296 0.86 -3.85 11.39
C LEU A 296 0.15 -3.83 10.03
N PHE A 297 0.51 -4.77 9.15
CA PHE A 297 -0.15 -4.98 7.87
C PHE A 297 -1.14 -6.13 7.99
N TYR A 298 -2.41 -5.87 7.67
CA TYR A 298 -3.46 -6.87 7.78
C TYR A 298 -4.51 -6.77 6.66
N GLU A 299 -5.10 -7.88 6.30
CA GLU A 299 -6.24 -7.96 5.39
C GLU A 299 -7.55 -8.03 6.19
N VAL A 300 -8.59 -7.45 5.60
CA VAL A 300 -9.95 -7.54 6.13
C VAL A 300 -10.73 -8.51 5.24
N SER A 301 -11.11 -9.66 5.82
CA SER A 301 -11.93 -10.65 5.14
C SER A 301 -13.20 -10.90 5.97
N ASN A 302 -14.32 -10.37 5.53
CA ASN A 302 -15.56 -10.35 6.31
C ASN A 302 -15.35 -9.71 7.69
N SER A 303 -15.52 -10.49 8.77
CA SER A 303 -15.24 -10.05 10.14
C SER A 303 -13.81 -10.38 10.60
N ALA A 304 -13.07 -11.21 9.87
CA ALA A 304 -11.71 -11.60 10.22
C ALA A 304 -10.68 -10.53 9.85
N ARG A 305 -9.63 -10.43 10.65
CA ARG A 305 -8.45 -9.60 10.43
C ARG A 305 -7.25 -10.52 10.33
N ILE A 306 -6.70 -10.67 9.14
CA ILE A 306 -5.59 -11.59 8.86
C ILE A 306 -4.30 -10.78 8.85
N VAL A 307 -3.51 -10.93 9.92
CA VAL A 307 -2.20 -10.28 10.02
C VAL A 307 -1.25 -10.89 8.99
N LYS A 308 -0.69 -10.05 8.13
CA LYS A 308 0.28 -10.45 7.10
C LYS A 308 1.71 -10.19 7.51
N MET A 309 1.95 -9.08 8.20
CA MET A 309 3.28 -8.67 8.62
C MET A 309 3.21 -7.71 9.80
N THR A 310 4.17 -7.83 10.70
CA THR A 310 4.41 -6.87 11.78
C THR A 310 5.85 -6.41 11.73
N ILE A 311 6.09 -5.11 11.85
CA ILE A 311 7.43 -4.52 11.92
C ILE A 311 7.47 -3.71 13.21
N ASP A 312 8.27 -4.17 14.17
CA ASP A 312 8.39 -3.55 15.47
C ASP A 312 9.51 -2.50 15.49
N ASP A 313 9.45 -1.61 16.48
CA ASP A 313 10.50 -0.65 16.84
C ASP A 313 10.93 0.30 15.70
N VAL A 314 9.98 0.75 14.89
CA VAL A 314 10.23 1.70 13.81
C VAL A 314 10.30 3.12 14.39
N LEU A 315 11.47 3.75 14.27
CA LEU A 315 11.68 5.13 14.72
C LEU A 315 11.03 6.13 13.74
N PRO A 316 10.25 7.09 14.21
CA PRO A 316 9.72 8.17 13.37
C PRO A 316 10.80 8.96 12.62
N SER A 317 11.96 9.22 13.23
CA SER A 317 13.09 9.88 12.56
C SER A 317 13.60 9.11 11.35
N TYR A 318 13.58 7.78 11.42
CA TYR A 318 13.91 6.95 10.28
C TYR A 318 12.85 7.04 9.18
N ILE A 319 11.58 7.08 9.54
CA ILE A 319 10.48 7.27 8.58
C ILE A 319 10.60 8.64 7.90
N SER A 320 10.88 9.69 8.67
CA SER A 320 11.14 11.03 8.12
C SER A 320 12.31 11.03 7.16
N HIS A 321 13.43 10.43 7.55
CA HIS A 321 14.60 10.29 6.70
C HIS A 321 14.28 9.51 5.40
N LEU A 322 13.55 8.40 5.50
CA LEU A 322 13.07 7.63 4.36
C LEU A 322 12.21 8.47 3.41
N SER A 323 11.27 9.25 3.95
CA SER A 323 10.40 10.14 3.17
C SER A 323 11.20 11.22 2.43
N HIS A 324 12.15 11.89 3.10
CA HIS A 324 13.02 12.87 2.47
C HIS A 324 13.85 12.27 1.34
N LEU A 325 14.48 11.12 1.56
CA LEU A 325 15.26 10.44 0.52
C LEU A 325 14.40 9.98 -0.67
N LEU A 326 13.16 9.57 -0.45
CA LEU A 326 12.23 9.25 -1.55
C LEU A 326 11.96 10.46 -2.45
N ILE A 327 11.88 11.65 -1.86
CA ILE A 327 11.71 12.91 -2.60
C ILE A 327 13.02 13.28 -3.31
N ASP A 328 14.14 13.28 -2.61
CA ASP A 328 15.44 13.72 -3.10
C ASP A 328 16.03 12.78 -4.16
N SER A 329 15.80 11.47 -4.04
CA SER A 329 16.26 10.47 -5.01
C SER A 329 15.61 10.59 -6.39
N HIS A 330 14.62 11.46 -6.55
CA HIS A 330 13.84 11.63 -7.78
C HIS A 330 13.13 10.36 -8.28
N VAL A 331 12.96 9.34 -7.45
CA VAL A 331 12.19 8.13 -7.80
C VAL A 331 10.77 8.54 -8.16
N LYS A 332 10.14 9.33 -7.30
CA LYS A 332 8.80 9.90 -7.52
C LYS A 332 8.74 10.74 -8.80
N THR A 333 9.69 11.67 -8.98
CA THR A 333 9.76 12.56 -10.15
C THR A 333 9.98 11.80 -11.45
N PHE A 334 10.73 10.71 -11.43
CA PHE A 334 10.97 9.87 -12.59
C PHE A 334 9.67 9.30 -13.15
N PHE A 335 8.83 8.70 -12.31
CA PHE A 335 7.55 8.12 -12.74
C PHE A 335 6.54 9.18 -13.18
N THR A 336 6.48 10.30 -12.51
CA THR A 336 5.64 11.45 -12.89
C THR A 336 5.93 11.93 -14.32
N LYS A 337 7.21 12.03 -14.70
CA LYS A 337 7.62 12.44 -16.06
C LYS A 337 7.26 11.40 -17.13
N LEU A 338 7.22 10.10 -16.79
CA LEU A 338 6.84 9.05 -17.72
C LEU A 338 5.39 9.13 -18.14
N GLU A 339 4.49 9.43 -17.23
CA GLU A 339 3.06 9.54 -17.53
C GLU A 339 2.73 10.76 -18.41
N LYS A 340 3.37 11.90 -18.16
CA LYS A 340 3.15 13.12 -18.97
C LYS A 340 3.47 12.97 -20.46
N LYS A 341 4.38 12.06 -20.82
CA LYS A 341 4.71 11.81 -22.24
C LYS A 341 3.66 11.03 -23.02
N LYS A 342 2.67 10.47 -22.37
CA LYS A 342 1.67 9.60 -22.99
C LYS A 342 0.37 10.30 -23.40
N LYS A 343 0.01 11.37 -22.71
CA LYS A 343 -1.21 12.13 -23.01
C LYS A 343 -0.90 13.15 -24.09
N GLY A 344 -1.62 13.08 -25.21
CA GLY A 344 -1.50 14.02 -26.34
C GLY A 344 -1.70 15.45 -25.89
N LYS A 345 -1.31 16.39 -26.74
CA LYS A 345 -1.06 17.80 -26.50
C LYS A 345 -2.13 18.63 -25.79
N ASP A 346 -3.34 18.11 -25.50
CA ASP A 346 -4.50 18.92 -25.13
C ASP A 346 -5.19 18.55 -23.80
N GLN A 347 -4.50 17.89 -22.86
CA GLN A 347 -5.06 17.71 -21.52
C GLN A 347 -4.16 18.30 -20.46
N GLU A 348 -4.61 19.45 -19.93
CA GLU A 348 -4.10 20.04 -18.71
C GLU A 348 -4.20 19.04 -17.54
N SER A 349 -3.06 18.84 -16.92
CA SER A 349 -2.80 18.31 -15.58
C SER A 349 -3.94 17.57 -14.85
N GLU A 350 -4.23 16.34 -15.20
CA GLU A 350 -4.47 15.38 -14.15
C GLU A 350 -3.13 15.18 -13.43
N GLU A 351 -3.12 15.41 -12.13
CA GLU A 351 -1.98 15.11 -11.28
C GLU A 351 -1.54 13.68 -11.55
N SER A 352 -0.33 13.53 -12.04
CA SER A 352 0.20 12.25 -12.46
C SER A 352 0.29 11.34 -11.25
N LYS A 353 -0.28 10.13 -11.36
CA LYS A 353 -0.21 9.09 -10.34
C LYS A 353 1.25 8.85 -9.95
N VAL A 354 1.52 9.04 -8.69
CA VAL A 354 2.84 8.82 -8.13
C VAL A 354 2.99 7.33 -7.91
N LEU A 355 3.92 6.72 -8.65
CA LEU A 355 4.21 5.31 -8.50
C LEU A 355 5.18 5.12 -7.33
N PHE A 356 4.69 4.51 -6.29
CA PHE A 356 5.50 4.25 -5.11
C PHE A 356 6.52 3.12 -5.36
N LEU A 357 7.61 3.13 -4.57
CA LEU A 357 8.71 2.17 -4.69
C LEU A 357 8.24 0.71 -4.71
N GLN A 358 7.30 0.36 -3.84
CA GLN A 358 6.76 -0.99 -3.71
C GLN A 358 6.00 -1.48 -4.94
N SER A 359 5.48 -0.59 -5.77
CA SER A 359 4.77 -1.00 -6.99
C SER A 359 5.68 -1.57 -8.08
N LEU A 360 6.99 -1.40 -7.97
CA LEU A 360 7.99 -2.04 -8.83
C LEU A 360 8.35 -3.47 -8.42
N PHE A 361 7.90 -3.90 -7.25
CA PHE A 361 8.20 -5.23 -6.73
C PHE A 361 6.92 -6.06 -6.67
N PRO A 362 6.92 -7.30 -7.19
CA PRO A 362 5.78 -8.21 -7.08
C PRO A 362 5.37 -8.46 -5.62
N ASP A 363 6.35 -8.59 -4.72
CA ASP A 363 6.12 -8.71 -3.29
C ASP A 363 6.37 -7.38 -2.59
N ARG A 364 5.28 -6.65 -2.39
CA ARG A 364 5.29 -5.34 -1.74
C ARG A 364 5.59 -5.42 -0.26
N LEU A 365 5.11 -6.49 0.42
CA LEU A 365 5.37 -6.68 1.85
C LEU A 365 6.84 -6.99 2.10
N GLU A 366 7.47 -7.80 1.24
CA GLU A 366 8.91 -8.06 1.32
C GLU A 366 9.70 -6.75 1.24
N LEU A 367 9.39 -5.90 0.26
CA LEU A 367 10.07 -4.61 0.12
C LEU A 367 9.85 -3.72 1.34
N MET A 368 8.61 -3.60 1.83
CA MET A 368 8.30 -2.79 3.02
C MET A 368 9.00 -3.33 4.26
N HIS A 369 9.11 -4.66 4.38
CA HIS A 369 9.89 -5.26 5.45
C HIS A 369 11.35 -4.78 5.43
N PHE A 370 12.03 -4.88 4.29
CA PHE A 370 13.42 -4.42 4.17
C PHE A 370 13.58 -2.93 4.46
N LEU A 371 12.70 -2.10 3.90
CA LEU A 371 12.77 -0.65 4.09
C LEU A 371 12.57 -0.25 5.56
N LEU A 372 11.56 -0.79 6.21
CA LEU A 372 11.13 -0.33 7.54
C LEU A 372 11.84 -1.04 8.69
N SER A 373 12.23 -2.32 8.53
CA SER A 373 13.04 -3.04 9.52
C SER A 373 14.55 -2.76 9.41
N ARG A 374 14.99 -1.97 8.41
CA ARG A 374 16.38 -1.69 8.10
C ARG A 374 17.22 -2.96 7.86
N THR A 375 16.57 -4.02 7.41
CA THR A 375 17.24 -5.28 7.07
C THR A 375 17.97 -5.13 5.74
N LYS A 376 19.17 -5.68 5.64
CA LYS A 376 19.95 -5.64 4.40
C LYS A 376 19.27 -6.42 3.28
N TYR A 377 19.08 -5.75 2.15
CA TYR A 377 18.56 -6.34 0.92
C TYR A 377 19.69 -6.86 0.05
N LYS A 378 19.54 -8.07 -0.49
CA LYS A 378 20.58 -8.64 -1.35
C LYS A 378 20.63 -7.90 -2.68
N THR A 379 21.77 -7.30 -2.98
CA THR A 379 22.02 -6.59 -4.24
C THR A 379 21.77 -7.48 -5.46
N SER A 380 22.14 -8.77 -5.39
CA SER A 380 21.86 -9.73 -6.46
C SER A 380 20.35 -9.90 -6.72
N THR A 381 19.53 -9.97 -5.67
CA THR A 381 18.07 -10.10 -5.80
C THR A 381 17.46 -8.85 -6.45
N MET A 382 17.95 -7.66 -6.11
CA MET A 382 17.51 -6.43 -6.77
C MET A 382 17.84 -6.47 -8.28
N ILE A 383 19.04 -6.84 -8.63
CA ILE A 383 19.47 -6.97 -10.03
C ILE A 383 18.66 -8.02 -10.78
N GLU A 384 18.38 -9.16 -10.15
CA GLU A 384 17.52 -10.22 -10.72
C GLU A 384 16.12 -9.69 -11.04
N LYS A 385 15.48 -9.02 -10.09
CA LYS A 385 14.14 -8.42 -10.31
C LYS A 385 14.13 -7.42 -11.48
N PHE A 386 15.16 -6.58 -11.61
CA PHE A 386 15.24 -5.66 -12.73
C PHE A 386 15.59 -6.35 -14.07
N ALA A 387 16.39 -7.41 -14.03
CA ALA A 387 16.65 -8.23 -15.22
C ALA A 387 15.36 -8.93 -15.71
N ASP A 388 14.53 -9.42 -14.78
CA ASP A 388 13.23 -10.01 -15.09
C ASP A 388 12.26 -9.00 -15.69
N LEU A 389 12.23 -7.75 -15.21
CA LEU A 389 11.45 -6.67 -15.82
C LEU A 389 11.82 -6.45 -17.29
N ILE A 390 13.09 -6.63 -17.67
CA ILE A 390 13.53 -6.51 -19.06
C ILE A 390 13.09 -7.71 -19.90
N THR A 391 13.16 -8.91 -19.37
CA THR A 391 13.11 -10.17 -20.12
C THR A 391 11.76 -10.90 -20.05
N GLN A 392 11.02 -10.76 -18.94
CA GLN A 392 9.78 -11.51 -18.66
C GLN A 392 8.52 -10.72 -18.99
N ARG A 393 8.42 -10.27 -20.23
CA ARG A 393 7.31 -9.45 -20.72
C ARG A 393 5.91 -9.99 -20.39
N ASP A 394 5.73 -11.31 -20.44
CA ASP A 394 4.40 -11.92 -20.29
C ASP A 394 3.97 -12.09 -18.82
N THR A 395 4.91 -12.17 -17.89
CA THR A 395 4.63 -12.25 -16.47
C THR A 395 4.04 -10.92 -15.95
N PHE A 396 4.59 -9.79 -16.37
CA PHE A 396 4.16 -8.46 -15.94
C PHE A 396 2.94 -7.92 -16.68
N LYS A 397 2.51 -8.53 -17.80
CA LYS A 397 1.26 -8.15 -18.48
C LYS A 397 0.00 -8.40 -17.65
N LYS A 398 0.07 -9.31 -16.67
CA LYS A 398 -1.04 -9.67 -15.79
C LYS A 398 -1.11 -8.81 -14.53
N GLU A 399 -0.10 -7.99 -14.28
CA GLU A 399 -0.07 -7.08 -13.14
C GLU A 399 -1.12 -5.97 -13.30
N PRO A 400 -1.78 -5.56 -12.20
CA PRO A 400 -2.84 -4.55 -12.24
C PRO A 400 -2.34 -3.17 -12.67
N PHE A 401 -1.02 -2.97 -12.76
CA PHE A 401 -0.41 -1.68 -13.12
C PHE A 401 -0.03 -1.63 -14.59
N GLU A 402 -0.79 -0.87 -15.36
CA GLU A 402 -0.51 -0.65 -16.79
C GLU A 402 0.90 -0.12 -17.09
N TRP A 403 1.53 0.56 -16.14
CA TRP A 403 2.84 1.18 -16.33
C TRP A 403 4.01 0.19 -16.32
N THR A 404 3.88 -1.02 -15.73
CA THR A 404 4.92 -2.06 -15.81
C THR A 404 5.27 -2.40 -17.25
N LYS A 405 4.33 -2.29 -18.18
CA LYS A 405 4.57 -2.49 -19.62
C LYS A 405 5.63 -1.56 -20.22
N TYR A 406 5.99 -0.46 -19.55
CA TYR A 406 7.02 0.48 -20.05
C TYR A 406 8.44 0.07 -19.71
N PHE A 407 8.61 -0.88 -18.82
CA PHE A 407 9.92 -1.38 -18.43
C PHE A 407 10.42 -2.54 -19.31
N TYR A 408 9.60 -3.01 -20.24
CA TYR A 408 9.97 -4.12 -21.09
C TYR A 408 10.92 -3.75 -22.22
N GLY A 409 11.81 -4.70 -22.48
CA GLY A 409 12.68 -4.69 -23.66
C GLY A 409 14.04 -4.05 -23.40
N PHE A 410 15.02 -4.57 -24.12
CA PHE A 410 16.43 -4.17 -23.98
C PHE A 410 16.72 -2.70 -24.33
N TYR A 411 15.81 -2.04 -25.04
CA TYR A 411 15.96 -0.66 -25.49
C TYR A 411 15.08 0.32 -24.71
N SER A 412 14.40 -0.15 -23.66
CA SER A 412 13.71 0.73 -22.74
C SER A 412 14.73 1.57 -21.99
N ASP A 413 14.64 2.89 -22.10
CA ASP A 413 15.46 3.82 -21.31
C ASP A 413 15.03 3.87 -19.84
N ARG A 414 14.00 3.18 -19.48
CA ARG A 414 13.30 3.28 -18.21
C ARG A 414 13.86 2.34 -17.16
N THR A 415 14.05 1.05 -17.51
CA THR A 415 14.55 0.06 -16.56
C THR A 415 15.95 0.38 -16.04
N PRO A 416 16.94 0.73 -16.89
CA PRO A 416 18.24 1.12 -16.40
C PRO A 416 18.23 2.38 -15.53
N VAL A 417 17.39 3.39 -15.86
CA VAL A 417 17.26 4.61 -15.05
C VAL A 417 16.54 4.31 -13.73
N ALA A 418 15.53 3.45 -13.74
CA ALA A 418 14.88 3.02 -12.53
C ALA A 418 15.87 2.27 -11.62
N LEU A 419 16.63 1.32 -12.17
CA LEU A 419 17.63 0.59 -11.40
C LEU A 419 18.70 1.53 -10.79
N GLU A 420 19.17 2.53 -11.54
CA GLU A 420 20.09 3.56 -11.04
C GLU A 420 19.48 4.29 -9.83
N ARG A 421 18.23 4.76 -9.94
CA ARG A 421 17.54 5.48 -8.87
C ARG A 421 17.31 4.61 -7.63
N PHE A 422 16.89 3.37 -7.83
CA PHE A 422 16.72 2.43 -6.74
C PHE A 422 18.05 2.08 -6.06
N ALA A 423 19.11 1.86 -6.82
CA ALA A 423 20.42 1.58 -6.29
C ALA A 423 20.95 2.76 -5.44
N ASP A 424 20.82 3.99 -5.94
CA ASP A 424 21.17 5.19 -5.19
C ASP A 424 20.40 5.28 -3.88
N PHE A 425 19.07 5.14 -3.93
CA PHE A 425 18.19 5.21 -2.77
C PHE A 425 18.52 4.14 -1.70
N PHE A 426 18.70 2.88 -2.13
CA PHE A 426 19.06 1.80 -1.21
C PHE A 426 20.49 1.93 -0.65
N ASN A 427 21.44 2.47 -1.44
CA ASN A 427 22.80 2.75 -0.97
C ASN A 427 22.80 3.86 0.08
N GLU A 428 22.01 4.92 -0.08
CA GLU A 428 21.91 6.03 0.87
C GLU A 428 21.31 5.58 2.20
N LEU A 429 20.32 4.69 2.17
CA LEU A 429 19.75 4.07 3.37
C LEU A 429 20.65 2.97 3.98
N ASP A 430 21.76 2.67 3.34
CA ASP A 430 22.63 1.54 3.71
C ASP A 430 21.88 0.20 3.79
N LEU A 431 20.94 -0.02 2.87
CA LEU A 431 20.09 -1.21 2.83
C LEU A 431 20.58 -2.31 1.88
N LEU A 432 21.67 -2.11 1.14
CA LEU A 432 22.27 -3.15 0.29
C LEU A 432 23.41 -3.87 1.01
N ASN A 433 23.51 -5.19 0.80
CA ASN A 433 24.67 -5.96 1.26
C ASN A 433 25.97 -5.46 0.63
N ASP A 434 25.92 -5.22 -0.68
CA ASP A 434 27.04 -4.69 -1.44
C ASP A 434 26.58 -3.41 -2.16
N LYS A 435 27.32 -2.33 -2.01
CA LYS A 435 27.04 -1.09 -2.74
C LYS A 435 27.14 -1.34 -4.23
N ILE A 436 26.18 -0.84 -4.98
CA ILE A 436 26.18 -0.90 -6.43
C ILE A 436 26.10 0.51 -7.00
N LEU A 437 27.01 0.85 -7.90
CA LEU A 437 27.08 2.12 -8.58
C LEU A 437 26.84 1.89 -10.07
N ILE A 438 25.65 2.25 -10.54
CA ILE A 438 25.22 2.05 -11.93
C ILE A 438 25.59 3.25 -12.81
N LYS A 439 25.86 4.40 -12.22
CA LYS A 439 26.19 5.63 -12.92
C LYS A 439 27.51 5.52 -13.69
N ARG A 440 27.51 6.07 -14.88
CA ARG A 440 28.75 6.34 -15.63
C ARG A 440 29.27 7.73 -15.29
N ARG A 441 30.61 7.85 -15.24
CA ARG A 441 31.29 9.13 -14.98
C ARG A 441 31.56 9.93 -16.25
N LYS A 442 31.61 9.28 -17.42
CA LYS A 442 31.92 9.93 -18.70
C LYS A 442 30.81 9.70 -19.73
N THR A 443 30.63 10.62 -20.66
CA THR A 443 29.70 10.51 -21.79
C THR A 443 30.45 10.73 -23.11
N LEU A 444 29.84 10.28 -24.22
CA LEU A 444 30.39 10.46 -25.56
C LEU A 444 29.90 11.75 -26.20
N THR A 445 30.75 12.40 -26.95
CA THR A 445 30.38 13.45 -27.93
C THR A 445 30.30 12.89 -29.35
N LYS A 446 31.08 11.83 -29.63
CA LYS A 446 31.09 11.07 -30.89
C LYS A 446 31.33 9.60 -30.62
N PHE A 447 30.94 8.72 -31.54
CA PHE A 447 31.20 7.27 -31.43
C PHE A 447 32.60 6.93 -31.96
N GLU A 448 33.64 7.54 -31.38
CA GLU A 448 35.07 7.22 -31.64
C GLU A 448 35.53 6.13 -30.68
N LYS A 449 36.44 5.24 -31.15
CA LYS A 449 36.88 4.06 -30.40
C LYS A 449 37.45 4.41 -29.02
N ASP A 450 38.26 5.44 -28.91
CA ASP A 450 38.88 5.83 -27.64
C ASP A 450 37.85 6.39 -26.66
N GLN A 451 36.90 7.20 -27.14
CA GLN A 451 35.82 7.70 -26.32
C GLN A 451 34.92 6.57 -25.83
N ILE A 452 34.61 5.57 -26.68
CA ILE A 452 33.82 4.40 -26.29
C ILE A 452 34.53 3.60 -25.20
N LYS A 453 35.84 3.31 -25.38
CA LYS A 453 36.68 2.60 -24.40
C LYS A 453 36.73 3.34 -23.06
N ASP A 454 36.93 4.64 -23.10
CA ASP A 454 36.98 5.50 -21.92
C ASP A 454 35.64 5.54 -21.16
N MET A 455 34.54 5.59 -21.89
CA MET A 455 33.20 5.54 -21.30
C MET A 455 32.96 4.21 -20.59
N VAL A 456 33.25 3.08 -21.24
CA VAL A 456 33.11 1.74 -20.65
C VAL A 456 33.93 1.62 -19.37
N LYS A 457 35.18 2.03 -19.39
CA LYS A 457 36.06 2.03 -18.21
C LYS A 457 35.56 2.93 -17.09
N SER A 458 34.85 4.00 -17.42
CA SER A 458 34.31 4.93 -16.43
C SER A 458 33.05 4.41 -15.73
N HIS A 459 32.49 3.30 -16.18
CA HIS A 459 31.28 2.72 -15.66
C HIS A 459 31.61 1.74 -14.53
N GLU A 460 31.33 2.12 -13.28
CA GLU A 460 31.77 1.32 -12.12
C GLU A 460 31.17 -0.09 -12.11
N PHE A 461 29.91 -0.24 -12.53
CA PHE A 461 29.24 -1.55 -12.63
C PHE A 461 29.95 -2.52 -13.59
N LEU A 462 30.60 -2.01 -14.62
CA LEU A 462 31.27 -2.81 -15.66
C LEU A 462 32.76 -3.02 -15.38
N SER A 463 33.39 -2.07 -14.68
CA SER A 463 34.85 -1.88 -14.62
C SER A 463 35.61 -3.15 -14.28
N GLY A 464 36.54 -3.51 -15.16
CA GLY A 464 37.44 -4.65 -15.02
C GLY A 464 36.76 -6.02 -15.23
N ASN A 465 35.56 -6.05 -15.74
CA ASN A 465 34.82 -7.30 -16.01
C ASN A 465 34.55 -7.45 -17.51
N ALA A 466 35.41 -8.18 -18.21
CA ALA A 466 35.31 -8.37 -19.65
C ALA A 466 33.93 -8.91 -20.11
N THR A 467 33.26 -9.75 -19.30
CA THR A 467 31.93 -10.28 -19.64
C THR A 467 30.85 -9.19 -19.59
N LEU A 468 30.88 -8.32 -18.57
CA LEU A 468 29.94 -7.21 -18.45
C LEU A 468 30.22 -6.12 -19.48
N GLU A 469 31.50 -5.80 -19.71
CA GLU A 469 31.91 -4.86 -20.75
C GLU A 469 31.51 -5.33 -22.15
N SER A 470 31.66 -6.64 -22.45
CA SER A 470 31.19 -7.23 -23.71
C SER A 470 29.69 -7.16 -23.85
N ALA A 471 28.94 -7.47 -22.79
CA ALA A 471 27.49 -7.38 -22.77
C ALA A 471 27.00 -5.95 -23.03
N TYR A 472 27.62 -4.97 -22.38
CA TYR A 472 27.33 -3.55 -22.55
C TYR A 472 27.57 -3.08 -23.99
N LEU A 473 28.77 -3.37 -24.55
CA LEU A 473 29.10 -3.01 -25.92
C LEU A 473 28.23 -3.71 -26.94
N LEU A 474 27.85 -4.96 -26.68
CA LEU A 474 26.88 -5.70 -27.51
C LEU A 474 25.48 -5.10 -27.45
N GLY A 475 25.04 -4.62 -26.29
CA GLY A 475 23.80 -3.88 -26.14
C GLY A 475 23.81 -2.58 -26.94
N MET A 476 24.91 -1.83 -26.87
CA MET A 476 25.13 -0.60 -27.64
C MET A 476 25.12 -0.89 -29.16
N LEU A 477 25.86 -1.91 -29.60
CA LEU A 477 25.89 -2.35 -31.00
C LEU A 477 24.48 -2.77 -31.46
N SER A 478 23.79 -3.53 -30.66
CA SER A 478 22.45 -4.01 -31.00
C SER A 478 21.45 -2.85 -31.18
N ALA A 479 21.47 -1.86 -30.30
CA ALA A 479 20.64 -0.66 -30.43
C ALA A 479 21.02 0.16 -31.68
N ALA A 480 22.32 0.28 -31.98
CA ALA A 480 22.82 0.94 -33.19
C ALA A 480 22.30 0.26 -34.46
N VAL A 481 22.40 -1.08 -34.52
CA VAL A 481 21.94 -1.87 -35.68
C VAL A 481 20.44 -1.77 -35.85
N VAL A 482 19.67 -1.87 -34.76
CA VAL A 482 18.20 -1.72 -34.80
C VAL A 482 17.80 -0.33 -35.33
N ASN A 483 18.41 0.72 -34.79
CA ASN A 483 18.16 2.10 -35.24
C ASN A 483 18.51 2.30 -36.73
N TRP A 484 19.63 1.74 -37.16
CA TRP A 484 20.07 1.79 -38.56
C TRP A 484 19.14 1.03 -39.49
N GLN A 485 18.67 -0.18 -39.11
CA GLN A 485 17.69 -0.93 -39.85
C GLN A 485 16.37 -0.17 -40.03
N TYR A 486 15.87 0.48 -38.99
CA TYR A 486 14.67 1.31 -39.08
C TYR A 486 14.84 2.46 -40.07
N GLY A 487 15.99 3.15 -40.03
CA GLY A 487 16.29 4.23 -40.96
C GLY A 487 16.55 3.79 -42.41
N ALA A 488 16.93 2.52 -42.62
CA ALA A 488 17.26 1.99 -43.93
C ALA A 488 16.11 1.18 -44.57
N LEU A 489 15.31 0.46 -43.78
CA LEU A 489 14.39 -0.57 -44.22
C LEU A 489 12.97 -0.38 -43.63
N GLU A 490 12.74 0.71 -42.89
CA GLU A 490 11.48 1.01 -42.16
C GLU A 490 11.04 -0.08 -41.18
N LYS A 491 11.87 -1.10 -40.97
CA LYS A 491 11.63 -2.24 -40.08
C LYS A 491 12.95 -2.84 -39.60
N SER A 492 12.95 -3.43 -38.40
CA SER A 492 14.09 -4.19 -37.90
C SER A 492 13.71 -5.62 -37.61
N SER A 493 14.22 -6.54 -38.43
CA SER A 493 14.07 -7.99 -38.19
C SER A 493 14.94 -8.44 -37.03
N PHE A 494 16.10 -7.82 -36.87
CA PHE A 494 17.00 -8.09 -35.75
C PHE A 494 16.38 -7.64 -34.41
N GLY A 495 15.75 -6.46 -34.35
CA GLY A 495 15.04 -6.00 -33.16
C GLY A 495 13.91 -6.94 -32.74
N LYS A 496 13.05 -7.35 -33.68
CA LYS A 496 11.98 -8.34 -33.41
C LYS A 496 12.49 -9.69 -32.90
N TRP A 497 13.66 -10.11 -33.38
CA TRP A 497 14.30 -11.34 -32.92
C TRP A 497 14.86 -11.15 -31.49
N LEU A 498 15.52 -10.02 -31.24
CA LEU A 498 16.15 -9.71 -29.94
C LEU A 498 15.10 -9.58 -28.82
N ASP A 499 13.94 -9.02 -29.10
CA ASP A 499 12.81 -8.94 -28.14
C ASP A 499 12.37 -10.32 -27.61
N ARG A 500 12.72 -11.40 -28.32
CA ARG A 500 12.41 -12.78 -27.94
C ARG A 500 13.60 -13.53 -27.36
N ALA A 501 14.75 -12.87 -27.23
CA ALA A 501 15.98 -13.54 -26.78
C ALA A 501 15.92 -13.97 -25.30
N GLY A 502 15.02 -13.37 -24.50
CA GLY A 502 14.91 -13.64 -23.06
C GLY A 502 16.19 -13.23 -22.32
N THR A 503 16.40 -13.84 -21.16
CA THR A 503 17.59 -13.56 -20.31
C THR A 503 18.89 -13.81 -21.07
N ILE A 504 19.82 -12.85 -21.00
CA ILE A 504 21.12 -12.94 -21.66
C ILE A 504 22.12 -13.55 -20.69
N ASN A 505 22.77 -14.61 -21.12
CA ASN A 505 23.89 -15.25 -20.43
C ASN A 505 25.16 -15.16 -21.27
N ARG A 506 26.27 -15.61 -20.72
CA ARG A 506 27.59 -15.57 -21.36
C ARG A 506 27.59 -16.27 -22.74
N ASP A 507 26.97 -17.44 -22.86
CA ASP A 507 26.95 -18.21 -24.11
C ASP A 507 26.19 -17.49 -25.21
N LYS A 508 25.14 -16.75 -24.85
CA LYS A 508 24.36 -15.95 -25.80
C LYS A 508 25.13 -14.76 -26.36
N LEU A 509 26.17 -14.22 -25.70
CA LEU A 509 26.91 -13.07 -26.20
C LEU A 509 27.46 -13.30 -27.60
N SER A 510 28.17 -14.42 -27.82
CA SER A 510 28.71 -14.78 -29.15
C SER A 510 27.59 -15.02 -30.16
N TYR A 511 26.47 -15.62 -29.75
CA TYR A 511 25.34 -15.85 -30.65
C TYR A 511 24.64 -14.56 -31.07
N ILE A 512 24.42 -13.62 -30.14
CA ILE A 512 23.85 -12.31 -30.44
C ILE A 512 24.79 -11.49 -31.32
N THR A 513 26.11 -11.54 -31.08
CA THR A 513 27.13 -10.87 -31.92
C THR A 513 27.03 -11.37 -33.36
N ARG A 514 26.96 -12.68 -33.59
CA ARG A 514 26.80 -13.26 -34.92
C ARG A 514 25.53 -12.78 -35.60
N LYS A 515 24.40 -12.72 -34.87
CA LYS A 515 23.12 -12.21 -35.39
C LYS A 515 23.17 -10.71 -35.71
N ALA A 516 23.87 -9.91 -34.92
CA ALA A 516 24.13 -8.51 -35.21
C ALA A 516 24.97 -8.36 -36.50
N ASP A 517 26.03 -9.18 -36.68
CA ASP A 517 26.87 -9.18 -37.87
C ASP A 517 26.10 -9.58 -39.14
N GLU A 518 25.16 -10.55 -39.04
CA GLU A 518 24.25 -10.88 -40.13
C GLU A 518 23.36 -9.68 -40.51
N ALA A 519 22.82 -8.99 -39.50
CA ALA A 519 22.00 -7.79 -39.68
C ALA A 519 22.80 -6.62 -40.28
N ILE A 520 24.03 -6.39 -39.82
CA ILE A 520 24.97 -5.38 -40.38
C ILE A 520 25.20 -5.63 -41.84
N ARG A 521 25.57 -6.88 -42.24
CA ARG A 521 25.85 -7.23 -43.64
C ARG A 521 24.64 -6.96 -44.54
N LYS A 522 23.45 -7.34 -44.11
CA LYS A 522 22.20 -7.11 -44.89
C LYS A 522 21.89 -5.63 -45.05
N THR A 523 22.08 -4.83 -43.99
CA THR A 523 21.76 -3.41 -44.01
C THR A 523 22.80 -2.63 -44.80
N LYS A 524 24.10 -3.02 -44.70
CA LYS A 524 25.23 -2.44 -45.47
C LYS A 524 25.02 -2.57 -46.97
N ALA A 525 24.47 -3.69 -47.42
CA ALA A 525 24.17 -3.90 -48.83
C ALA A 525 23.09 -2.92 -49.34
N ALA A 526 22.20 -2.46 -48.48
CA ALA A 526 21.10 -1.53 -48.82
C ALA A 526 21.50 -0.03 -48.68
N LYS A 527 22.38 0.33 -47.74
CA LYS A 527 22.60 1.74 -47.37
C LYS A 527 24.09 2.13 -47.11
N GLY A 528 25.04 1.26 -47.53
CA GLY A 528 26.46 1.54 -47.34
C GLY A 528 26.96 1.31 -45.90
N THR A 529 28.17 1.84 -45.58
CA THR A 529 28.85 1.60 -44.33
C THR A 529 28.40 2.64 -43.26
N ASN A 530 28.25 2.20 -42.01
CA ASN A 530 28.00 3.08 -40.88
C ASN A 530 29.21 3.05 -39.91
N THR A 531 29.99 4.13 -39.90
CA THR A 531 31.23 4.24 -39.14
C THR A 531 31.01 4.07 -37.62
N ASN A 532 29.90 4.58 -37.08
CA ASN A 532 29.61 4.45 -35.65
C ASN A 532 29.41 2.96 -35.27
N ILE A 533 28.73 2.19 -36.10
CA ILE A 533 28.51 0.75 -35.90
C ILE A 533 29.86 0.01 -35.98
N GLU A 534 30.70 0.32 -36.95
CA GLU A 534 32.01 -0.34 -37.11
C GLU A 534 32.92 -0.01 -35.90
N ASN A 535 32.90 1.20 -35.37
CA ASN A 535 33.69 1.59 -34.19
C ASN A 535 33.20 0.84 -32.93
N ILE A 536 31.88 0.80 -32.68
CA ILE A 536 31.30 0.05 -31.54
C ILE A 536 31.66 -1.42 -31.67
N ARG A 537 31.47 -2.01 -32.88
CA ARG A 537 31.79 -3.40 -33.18
C ARG A 537 33.25 -3.74 -32.92
N SER A 538 34.17 -2.87 -33.34
CA SER A 538 35.60 -3.06 -33.10
C SER A 538 35.91 -3.08 -31.60
N CYS A 539 35.37 -2.15 -30.81
CA CYS A 539 35.56 -2.16 -29.36
C CYS A 539 34.95 -3.41 -28.70
N LEU A 540 33.81 -3.91 -29.19
CA LEU A 540 33.20 -5.15 -28.70
C LEU A 540 34.12 -6.34 -28.94
N LEU A 541 34.66 -6.50 -30.13
CA LEU A 541 35.50 -7.64 -30.47
C LEU A 541 36.77 -7.69 -29.63
N ASP A 542 37.39 -6.52 -29.34
CA ASP A 542 38.57 -6.41 -28.47
C ASP A 542 38.33 -7.00 -27.06
N VAL A 543 37.10 -6.89 -26.54
CA VAL A 543 36.73 -7.32 -25.17
C VAL A 543 36.04 -8.70 -25.16
N LEU A 544 35.36 -9.06 -26.24
CA LEU A 544 34.62 -10.33 -26.34
C LEU A 544 35.54 -11.55 -26.21
N GLU A 545 36.72 -11.50 -26.86
CA GLU A 545 37.73 -12.57 -26.75
C GLU A 545 38.17 -12.76 -25.28
N LEU A 546 38.41 -11.65 -24.58
CA LEU A 546 38.78 -11.68 -23.17
C LEU A 546 37.65 -12.26 -22.30
N SER A 547 36.39 -11.97 -22.64
CA SER A 547 35.24 -12.51 -21.92
C SER A 547 35.12 -14.01 -22.04
N LEU A 548 35.47 -14.59 -23.21
CA LEU A 548 35.38 -16.03 -23.48
C LEU A 548 36.43 -16.83 -22.69
N VAL A 549 37.60 -16.25 -22.42
CA VAL A 549 38.68 -16.91 -21.66
C VAL A 549 38.64 -16.56 -20.16
N SER A 550 37.83 -15.61 -19.74
CA SER A 550 37.74 -15.18 -18.36
C SER A 550 37.22 -16.33 -17.45
N LYS A 551 37.90 -16.54 -16.32
CA LYS A 551 37.46 -17.47 -15.28
C LYS A 551 36.39 -16.89 -14.36
N LYS A 552 36.16 -15.56 -14.39
CA LYS A 552 35.18 -14.90 -13.57
C LYS A 552 33.79 -15.21 -14.12
N VAL A 553 32.99 -15.86 -13.30
CA VAL A 553 31.59 -16.22 -13.63
C VAL A 553 30.67 -15.07 -13.21
N GLU A 554 29.93 -14.56 -14.15
CA GLU A 554 28.91 -13.54 -13.91
C GLU A 554 27.50 -14.13 -14.01
N THR A 555 26.57 -13.57 -13.23
CA THR A 555 25.16 -13.99 -13.29
C THR A 555 24.52 -13.54 -14.61
N SER A 556 23.57 -14.32 -15.09
CA SER A 556 22.79 -13.93 -16.27
C SER A 556 22.06 -12.59 -16.07
N SER A 557 21.66 -12.28 -14.85
CA SER A 557 21.02 -11.01 -14.50
C SER A 557 21.97 -9.83 -14.66
N ASN A 558 23.21 -9.92 -14.14
CA ASN A 558 24.23 -8.89 -14.35
C ASN A 558 24.52 -8.66 -15.83
N ILE A 559 24.66 -9.74 -16.61
CA ILE A 559 24.90 -9.69 -18.04
C ILE A 559 23.72 -9.02 -18.77
N THR A 560 22.49 -9.37 -18.40
CA THR A 560 21.28 -8.78 -18.97
C THR A 560 21.17 -7.29 -18.68
N ILE A 561 21.48 -6.86 -17.44
CA ILE A 561 21.49 -5.44 -17.05
C ILE A 561 22.58 -4.68 -17.82
N ALA A 562 23.80 -5.22 -17.88
CA ALA A 562 24.89 -4.59 -18.65
C ALA A 562 24.50 -4.39 -20.12
N PHE A 563 23.88 -5.38 -20.74
CA PHE A 563 23.38 -5.29 -22.11
C PHE A 563 22.32 -4.19 -22.26
N ALA A 564 21.34 -4.11 -21.36
CA ALA A 564 20.30 -3.10 -21.40
C ALA A 564 20.84 -1.68 -21.18
N LEU A 565 21.83 -1.51 -20.28
CA LEU A 565 22.54 -0.25 -20.06
C LEU A 565 23.21 0.25 -21.33
N GLY A 566 23.94 -0.64 -22.04
CA GLY A 566 24.58 -0.29 -23.29
C GLY A 566 23.60 0.15 -24.38
N GLY A 567 22.49 -0.57 -24.52
CA GLY A 567 21.41 -0.21 -25.46
C GLY A 567 20.79 1.15 -25.16
N ASN A 568 20.51 1.42 -23.90
CA ASN A 568 19.96 2.71 -23.43
C ASN A 568 20.94 3.86 -23.67
N ASP A 569 22.21 3.66 -23.36
CA ASP A 569 23.24 4.68 -23.54
C ASP A 569 23.44 5.04 -25.01
N PHE A 570 23.41 4.06 -25.91
CA PHE A 570 23.42 4.36 -27.35
C PHE A 570 22.25 5.29 -27.75
N VAL A 571 21.04 4.98 -27.32
CA VAL A 571 19.85 5.78 -27.69
C VAL A 571 19.97 7.20 -27.15
N LYS A 572 20.41 7.39 -25.91
CA LYS A 572 20.58 8.73 -25.30
C LYS A 572 21.67 9.55 -26.00
N ILE A 573 22.82 8.93 -26.28
CA ILE A 573 23.96 9.60 -26.92
C ILE A 573 23.62 9.98 -28.36
N ASN A 574 23.04 9.04 -29.10
CA ASN A 574 22.68 9.27 -30.51
C ASN A 574 21.64 10.42 -30.65
N LYS A 575 20.68 10.54 -29.71
CA LYS A 575 19.76 11.69 -29.67
C LYS A 575 20.48 13.02 -29.42
N LYS A 576 21.46 13.05 -28.50
CA LYS A 576 22.21 14.26 -28.19
C LYS A 576 23.06 14.71 -29.37
N ILE A 577 23.77 13.80 -30.05
CA ILE A 577 24.58 14.10 -31.21
C ILE A 577 23.74 14.71 -32.33
N LYS A 578 22.59 14.10 -32.64
CA LYS A 578 21.66 14.60 -33.66
C LYS A 578 21.07 15.98 -33.35
N ASN A 579 20.76 16.25 -32.10
CA ASN A 579 20.24 17.57 -31.68
C ASN A 579 21.33 18.66 -31.83
N ASN A 580 22.60 18.36 -31.48
CA ASN A 580 23.70 19.30 -31.61
C ASN A 580 24.07 19.56 -33.09
N GLU A 581 23.93 18.57 -33.97
CA GLU A 581 24.14 18.75 -35.43
C GLU A 581 23.00 19.61 -36.04
N GLY A 582 21.75 19.45 -35.58
CA GLY A 582 20.61 20.24 -36.05
C GLY A 582 20.61 21.72 -35.57
N GLU A 583 21.30 22.04 -34.45
CA GLU A 583 21.47 23.41 -33.96
C GLU A 583 22.65 24.14 -34.66
N GLN A 584 23.57 23.40 -35.31
CA GLN A 584 24.66 24.01 -36.08
C GLN A 584 24.28 24.31 -37.54
N ASP A 585 23.20 23.70 -38.04
CA ASP A 585 22.66 23.90 -39.39
C ASP A 585 21.46 24.86 -39.43
N ALA A 586 21.04 25.44 -38.30
CA ALA A 586 19.94 26.39 -38.16
C ALA A 586 20.50 27.78 -37.79
#